data_68f43ba4ac6b50004e6c8d0f2e2120be
#
_entry.id   68f43ba4ac6b50004e6c8d0f2e2120be
#
_cell.length_a   1.000
_cell.length_b   1.000
_cell.length_c   1.000
_cell.angle_alpha   90.00
_cell.angle_beta   90.00
_cell.angle_gamma   90.00
#
_symmetry.space_group_name_H-M   'P 1'
#
loop_
_entity.id
_entity.type
_entity.pdbx_description
1 polymer ?
#
loop_
_entity_poly.entity_id
_entity_poly.type
_entity_poly.pdbx_seq_one_letter_code
_entity_poly.pdbx_strand_id
1 'polypeptide(L)'
;PIIEEKSINLNVNSYYFAGFDNNEIYLANPTSPFTVIKMDQSLQLVDTISITPSVKNRFRNLKYAVQYKSLFAYDGSVPVVYSSALDSLNYPMQQISYKDVYFNQLKPISRSSFFMSVENSKGETITATLSTANTPRSRLSTFPLSAKKDGGFDADGKLLFDSSTDTGYYMFYYKNQILQFDKSLKPHALMKTIDTIRQAQINVKTLNDGTKKMISPPTIVNQNMEI
;
A
#
# COMPACT_ATOMS: atom_id res chain seq x y z
N PRO A 1 17.71 -21.31 -5.32
CA PRO A 1 16.42 -21.53 -5.96
C PRO A 1 15.31 -21.43 -4.92
N ILE A 2 14.19 -20.78 -5.28
CA ILE A 2 12.97 -20.80 -4.46
C ILE A 2 12.34 -22.18 -4.66
N ILE A 3 12.05 -22.87 -3.56
CA ILE A 3 11.42 -24.20 -3.57
C ILE A 3 10.00 -24.01 -3.03
N GLU A 4 9.00 -24.47 -3.79
CA GLU A 4 7.62 -24.57 -3.30
C GLU A 4 7.53 -25.76 -2.37
N GLU A 5 7.29 -25.51 -1.08
CA GLU A 5 7.13 -26.58 -0.08
C GLU A 5 5.67 -27.00 0.05
N LYS A 6 4.74 -26.06 -0.10
CA LYS A 6 3.32 -26.31 0.04
C LYS A 6 2.49 -25.26 -0.69
N SER A 7 1.38 -25.69 -1.27
CA SER A 7 0.36 -24.82 -1.87
C SER A 7 -1.05 -25.22 -1.49
N ILE A 8 -1.97 -24.27 -1.50
CA ILE A 8 -3.40 -24.48 -1.29
C ILE A 8 -4.21 -23.72 -2.34
N ASN A 9 -5.25 -24.36 -2.84
CA ASN A 9 -6.20 -23.72 -3.73
C ASN A 9 -7.33 -23.08 -2.89
N LEU A 10 -7.42 -21.74 -2.91
CA LEU A 10 -8.48 -21.00 -2.23
C LEU A 10 -9.76 -20.85 -3.04
N ASN A 11 -9.81 -21.45 -4.25
CA ASN A 11 -10.95 -21.41 -5.20
C ASN A 11 -11.36 -19.99 -5.65
N VAL A 12 -10.61 -18.96 -5.29
CA VAL A 12 -10.84 -17.55 -5.63
C VAL A 12 -9.50 -16.86 -5.86
N ASN A 13 -9.35 -16.16 -6.99
CA ASN A 13 -8.08 -15.51 -7.39
C ASN A 13 -7.85 -14.12 -6.80
N SER A 14 -8.77 -13.59 -6.01
CA SER A 14 -8.74 -12.20 -5.54
C SER A 14 -8.17 -12.02 -4.13
N TYR A 15 -7.73 -13.11 -3.48
CA TYR A 15 -7.05 -12.98 -2.19
C TYR A 15 -5.69 -12.31 -2.34
N TYR A 16 -5.35 -11.45 -1.37
CA TYR A 16 -4.04 -10.87 -1.23
C TYR A 16 -3.52 -11.05 0.20
N PHE A 17 -2.22 -11.05 0.35
CA PHE A 17 -1.55 -11.13 1.64
C PHE A 17 -1.75 -9.83 2.41
N ALA A 18 -2.45 -9.90 3.54
CA ALA A 18 -2.69 -8.76 4.43
C ALA A 18 -1.61 -8.64 5.51
N GLY A 19 -0.94 -9.73 5.86
CA GLY A 19 0.14 -9.73 6.83
C GLY A 19 0.33 -11.07 7.53
N PHE A 20 1.30 -11.07 8.45
CA PHE A 20 1.68 -12.23 9.25
C PHE A 20 1.90 -11.79 10.70
N ASP A 21 1.38 -12.55 11.66
CA ASP A 21 1.61 -12.36 13.09
C ASP A 21 1.40 -13.67 13.85
N ASN A 22 2.23 -13.94 14.86
CA ASN A 22 2.13 -15.12 15.73
C ASN A 22 1.98 -16.47 14.98
N ASN A 23 2.76 -16.67 13.92
CA ASN A 23 2.71 -17.87 13.06
C ASN A 23 1.38 -18.04 12.28
N GLU A 24 0.61 -16.98 12.12
CA GLU A 24 -0.63 -16.95 11.38
C GLU A 24 -0.53 -16.02 10.18
N ILE A 25 -1.05 -16.48 9.05
CA ILE A 25 -1.13 -15.76 7.79
C ILE A 25 -2.52 -15.16 7.66
N TYR A 26 -2.60 -13.88 7.33
CA TYR A 26 -3.87 -13.18 7.12
C TYR A 26 -4.02 -12.83 5.64
N LEU A 27 -5.14 -13.26 5.06
CA LEU A 27 -5.50 -12.97 3.67
C LEU A 27 -6.81 -12.19 3.62
N ALA A 28 -6.85 -11.18 2.77
CA ALA A 28 -8.05 -10.38 2.54
C ALA A 28 -8.45 -10.43 1.06
N ASN A 29 -9.72 -10.13 0.79
CA ASN A 29 -10.29 -10.27 -0.54
C ASN A 29 -11.13 -9.02 -0.90
N PRO A 30 -10.81 -8.29 -2.00
CA PRO A 30 -11.60 -7.15 -2.44
C PRO A 30 -13.05 -7.47 -2.80
N THR A 31 -13.34 -8.72 -3.21
CA THR A 31 -14.70 -9.15 -3.54
C THR A 31 -15.53 -9.51 -2.31
N SER A 32 -14.88 -9.70 -1.15
CA SER A 32 -15.52 -9.91 0.16
C SER A 32 -14.92 -8.92 1.17
N PRO A 33 -15.19 -7.60 1.01
CA PRO A 33 -14.43 -6.55 1.67
C PRO A 33 -14.59 -6.48 3.20
N PHE A 34 -15.51 -7.25 3.78
CA PHE A 34 -15.72 -7.32 5.23
C PHE A 34 -15.29 -8.66 5.83
N THR A 35 -14.41 -9.37 5.13
CA THR A 35 -13.93 -10.69 5.57
C THR A 35 -12.42 -10.77 5.43
N VAL A 36 -11.75 -11.23 6.48
CA VAL A 36 -10.33 -11.59 6.47
C VAL A 36 -10.23 -13.04 6.92
N ILE A 37 -9.54 -13.89 6.17
CA ILE A 37 -9.27 -15.27 6.58
C ILE A 37 -7.91 -15.35 7.28
N LYS A 38 -7.87 -16.22 8.28
CA LYS A 38 -6.67 -16.51 9.08
C LYS A 38 -6.27 -17.96 8.87
N MET A 39 -5.03 -18.20 8.53
CA MET A 39 -4.45 -19.50 8.26
C MET A 39 -3.23 -19.73 9.11
N ASP A 40 -2.94 -20.98 9.45
CA ASP A 40 -1.67 -21.34 10.08
C ASP A 40 -0.54 -21.49 9.04
N GLN A 41 0.69 -21.73 9.51
CA GLN A 41 1.84 -21.98 8.64
C GLN A 41 1.70 -23.26 7.80
N SER A 42 0.80 -24.17 8.18
CA SER A 42 0.45 -25.36 7.42
C SER A 42 -0.58 -25.09 6.33
N LEU A 43 -0.92 -23.82 6.10
CA LEU A 43 -1.95 -23.36 5.16
C LEU A 43 -3.33 -23.96 5.45
N GLN A 44 -3.63 -24.30 6.72
CA GLN A 44 -4.96 -24.68 7.15
C GLN A 44 -5.74 -23.44 7.58
N LEU A 45 -7.03 -23.37 7.19
CA LEU A 45 -7.91 -22.32 7.65
C LEU A 45 -8.12 -22.45 9.17
N VAL A 46 -7.74 -21.40 9.91
CA VAL A 46 -7.91 -21.33 11.37
C VAL A 46 -9.20 -20.61 11.71
N ASP A 47 -9.46 -19.49 11.03
CA ASP A 47 -10.62 -18.65 11.32
C ASP A 47 -11.03 -17.79 10.12
N THR A 48 -12.29 -17.32 10.15
CA THR A 48 -12.84 -16.32 9.22
C THR A 48 -13.33 -15.12 10.01
N ILE A 49 -12.55 -14.05 9.98
CA ILE A 49 -12.80 -12.82 10.72
C ILE A 49 -13.83 -11.98 9.98
N SER A 50 -14.98 -11.75 10.60
CA SER A 50 -15.98 -10.81 10.10
C SER A 50 -15.68 -9.39 10.61
N ILE A 51 -15.52 -8.44 9.69
CA ILE A 51 -15.14 -7.07 10.00
C ILE A 51 -16.38 -6.20 10.14
N THR A 52 -16.53 -5.58 11.30
CA THR A 52 -17.61 -4.61 11.56
C THR A 52 -16.98 -3.26 11.98
N PRO A 53 -16.90 -2.28 11.08
CA PRO A 53 -16.39 -0.95 11.42
C PRO A 53 -17.29 -0.25 12.45
N SER A 54 -16.67 0.46 13.41
CA SER A 54 -17.38 1.25 14.43
C SER A 54 -18.23 2.38 13.83
N VAL A 55 -17.82 2.90 12.67
CA VAL A 55 -18.55 3.89 11.87
C VAL A 55 -18.71 3.37 10.46
N LYS A 56 -19.94 3.37 9.94
CA LYS A 56 -20.22 2.92 8.57
C LYS A 56 -19.90 4.02 7.58
N ASN A 57 -18.86 3.82 6.78
CA ASN A 57 -18.51 4.65 5.65
C ASN A 57 -18.88 3.95 4.32
N ARG A 58 -19.04 4.72 3.24
CA ARG A 58 -19.22 4.16 1.89
C ARG A 58 -17.85 3.85 1.28
N PHE A 59 -17.27 2.72 1.68
CA PHE A 59 -16.00 2.27 1.16
C PHE A 59 -16.04 2.04 -0.35
N ARG A 60 -14.95 2.38 -1.03
CA ARG A 60 -14.73 2.12 -2.46
C ARG A 60 -13.63 1.10 -2.70
N ASN A 61 -12.61 1.10 -1.84
CA ASN A 61 -11.44 0.24 -1.96
C ASN A 61 -10.89 -0.09 -0.57
N LEU A 62 -11.70 -0.80 0.23
CA LEU A 62 -11.31 -1.21 1.58
C LEU A 62 -10.19 -2.25 1.49
N LYS A 63 -9.08 -1.97 2.16
CA LYS A 63 -7.89 -2.81 2.24
C LYS A 63 -7.54 -3.10 3.69
N TYR A 64 -6.75 -4.16 3.88
CA TYR A 64 -6.29 -4.60 5.18
C TYR A 64 -4.78 -4.71 5.25
N ALA A 65 -4.24 -4.53 6.45
CA ALA A 65 -2.87 -4.86 6.81
C ALA A 65 -2.84 -5.44 8.22
N VAL A 66 -2.04 -6.47 8.42
CA VAL A 66 -1.78 -7.06 9.75
C VAL A 66 -0.32 -6.84 10.08
N GLN A 67 -0.06 -6.09 11.14
CA GLN A 67 1.28 -5.77 11.63
C GLN A 67 1.19 -5.22 13.07
N TYR A 68 2.25 -5.32 13.84
CA TYR A 68 2.34 -4.80 15.22
C TYR A 68 1.22 -5.31 16.14
N LYS A 69 0.84 -6.59 16.01
CA LYS A 69 -0.29 -7.20 16.74
C LYS A 69 -1.62 -6.45 16.55
N SER A 70 -1.80 -5.86 15.38
CA SER A 70 -2.99 -5.10 15.02
C SER A 70 -3.47 -5.45 13.62
N LEU A 71 -4.77 -5.53 13.48
CA LEU A 71 -5.47 -5.56 12.20
C LEU A 71 -5.90 -4.13 11.85
N PHE A 72 -5.43 -3.63 10.74
CA PHE A 72 -5.83 -2.34 10.17
C PHE A 72 -6.76 -2.56 8.99
N ALA A 73 -7.83 -1.74 8.92
CA ALA A 73 -8.68 -1.63 7.74
C ALA A 73 -8.67 -0.17 7.27
N TYR A 74 -8.47 0.07 5.97
CA TYR A 74 -8.30 1.42 5.46
C TYR A 74 -8.80 1.57 4.02
N ASP A 75 -9.28 2.77 3.70
CA ASP A 75 -9.66 3.18 2.35
C ASP A 75 -9.16 4.61 2.10
N GLY A 76 -8.25 4.79 1.15
CA GLY A 76 -7.64 6.09 0.88
C GLY A 76 -8.54 7.03 0.09
N SER A 77 -9.53 6.50 -0.63
CA SER A 77 -10.52 7.29 -1.38
C SER A 77 -11.64 7.83 -0.48
N VAL A 78 -11.84 7.19 0.68
CA VAL A 78 -12.73 7.62 1.77
C VAL A 78 -11.86 7.89 3.00
N PRO A 79 -10.85 8.73 2.97
CA PRO A 79 -9.66 8.79 3.80
C PRO A 79 -9.89 8.39 5.25
N VAL A 80 -9.95 7.09 5.48
CA VAL A 80 -10.27 6.49 6.77
C VAL A 80 -9.32 5.35 7.12
N VAL A 81 -8.97 5.25 8.39
CA VAL A 81 -8.20 4.13 8.95
C VAL A 81 -8.90 3.63 10.21
N TYR A 82 -9.09 2.32 10.29
CA TYR A 82 -9.55 1.61 11.47
C TYR A 82 -8.43 0.72 12.00
N SER A 83 -8.50 0.40 13.28
CA SER A 83 -7.60 -0.55 13.92
C SER A 83 -8.35 -1.42 14.93
N SER A 84 -7.90 -2.66 15.05
CA SER A 84 -8.25 -3.58 16.12
C SER A 84 -7.01 -4.32 16.60
N ALA A 85 -6.90 -4.62 17.88
CA ALA A 85 -5.86 -5.51 18.37
C ALA A 85 -6.18 -6.96 17.95
N LEU A 86 -5.17 -7.76 17.60
CA LEU A 86 -5.34 -9.15 17.14
C LEU A 86 -5.77 -10.12 18.26
N ASP A 87 -5.53 -9.74 19.51
CA ASP A 87 -5.95 -10.49 20.71
C ASP A 87 -7.34 -10.09 21.21
N SER A 88 -8.02 -9.16 20.54
CA SER A 88 -9.37 -8.71 20.92
C SER A 88 -10.44 -9.69 20.46
N LEU A 89 -11.39 -9.96 21.33
CA LEU A 89 -12.57 -10.75 20.98
C LEU A 89 -13.40 -10.02 19.90
N ASN A 90 -13.74 -10.75 18.82
CA ASN A 90 -14.55 -10.24 17.69
C ASN A 90 -13.95 -9.03 16.95
N TYR A 91 -12.66 -8.75 17.11
CA TYR A 91 -11.90 -7.73 16.35
C TYR A 91 -12.66 -6.39 16.21
N PRO A 92 -12.96 -5.67 17.31
CA PRO A 92 -13.73 -4.43 17.27
C PRO A 92 -12.94 -3.33 16.54
N MET A 93 -13.36 -3.00 15.31
CA MET A 93 -12.65 -2.04 14.45
C MET A 93 -12.97 -0.60 14.84
N GLN A 94 -12.06 0.02 15.59
CA GLN A 94 -12.16 1.42 16.01
C GLN A 94 -11.63 2.35 14.92
N GLN A 95 -12.38 3.41 14.59
CA GLN A 95 -11.90 4.45 13.66
C GLN A 95 -10.83 5.30 14.35
N ILE A 96 -9.60 5.24 13.85
CA ILE A 96 -8.45 5.96 14.39
C ILE A 96 -8.04 7.19 13.57
N SER A 97 -8.48 7.28 12.31
CA SER A 97 -8.29 8.43 11.42
C SER A 97 -9.47 8.57 10.47
N TYR A 98 -9.90 9.81 10.22
CA TYR A 98 -10.91 10.14 9.22
C TYR A 98 -10.72 11.53 8.69
N LYS A 99 -10.66 11.68 7.36
CA LYS A 99 -10.46 12.95 6.64
C LYS A 99 -9.15 13.69 6.96
N ASP A 100 -8.18 13.02 7.57
CA ASP A 100 -6.88 13.62 7.84
C ASP A 100 -6.09 13.83 6.53
N VAL A 101 -6.10 12.84 5.63
CA VAL A 101 -5.41 12.88 4.33
C VAL A 101 -5.96 11.83 3.37
N TYR A 102 -6.13 12.18 2.09
CA TYR A 102 -6.39 11.22 1.01
C TYR A 102 -5.10 10.51 0.62
N PHE A 103 -5.14 9.21 0.36
CA PHE A 103 -3.96 8.44 0.02
C PHE A 103 -4.24 7.35 -1.03
N ASN A 104 -3.23 7.01 -1.80
CA ASN A 104 -3.29 5.91 -2.77
C ASN A 104 -2.85 4.59 -2.14
N GLN A 105 -1.83 4.64 -1.28
CA GLN A 105 -1.29 3.50 -0.56
C GLN A 105 -1.03 3.87 0.90
N LEU A 106 -1.14 2.87 1.78
CA LEU A 106 -0.83 2.99 3.20
C LEU A 106 -0.07 1.75 3.66
N LYS A 107 0.97 1.96 4.48
CA LYS A 107 1.73 0.92 5.18
C LYS A 107 1.88 1.27 6.65
N PRO A 108 1.46 0.42 7.58
CA PRO A 108 1.73 0.63 9.00
C PRO A 108 3.25 0.64 9.26
N ILE A 109 3.71 1.58 10.09
CA ILE A 109 5.09 1.68 10.59
C ILE A 109 5.16 1.60 12.10
N SER A 110 4.01 1.66 12.74
CA SER A 110 3.75 1.35 14.15
C SER A 110 2.26 1.13 14.36
N ARG A 111 1.82 0.90 15.60
CA ARG A 111 0.37 0.81 15.94
C ARG A 111 -0.41 2.11 15.68
N SER A 112 0.27 3.25 15.64
CA SER A 112 -0.34 4.57 15.52
C SER A 112 0.24 5.43 14.40
N SER A 113 1.16 4.90 13.60
CA SER A 113 1.84 5.65 12.54
C SER A 113 1.90 4.86 11.24
N PHE A 114 1.77 5.58 10.14
CA PHE A 114 1.65 5.00 8.80
C PHE A 114 2.46 5.79 7.79
N PHE A 115 3.13 5.08 6.86
CA PHE A 115 3.57 5.66 5.60
C PHE A 115 2.45 5.63 4.58
N MET A 116 2.42 6.66 3.73
CA MET A 116 1.44 6.78 2.66
C MET A 116 2.08 7.29 1.37
N SER A 117 1.48 6.93 0.26
CA SER A 117 1.62 7.60 -1.03
C SER A 117 0.39 8.47 -1.23
N VAL A 118 0.59 9.77 -1.44
CA VAL A 118 -0.47 10.77 -1.55
C VAL A 118 -0.26 11.66 -2.77
N GLU A 119 -1.30 12.36 -3.20
CA GLU A 119 -1.20 13.40 -4.20
C GLU A 119 -1.23 14.77 -3.51
N ASN A 120 -0.27 15.64 -3.82
CA ASN A 120 -0.24 17.01 -3.29
C ASN A 120 -1.17 17.94 -4.09
N SER A 121 -1.30 19.21 -3.65
CA SER A 121 -2.15 20.20 -4.31
C SER A 121 -1.75 20.54 -5.76
N LYS A 122 -0.53 20.18 -6.17
CA LYS A 122 -0.05 20.29 -7.54
C LYS A 122 -0.35 19.04 -8.38
N GLY A 123 -0.95 18.00 -7.78
CA GLY A 123 -1.20 16.70 -8.36
C GLY A 123 0.09 15.87 -8.57
N GLU A 124 1.12 16.11 -7.77
CA GLU A 124 2.35 15.31 -7.77
C GLU A 124 2.22 14.21 -6.72
N THR A 125 2.62 12.99 -7.06
CA THR A 125 2.70 11.91 -6.08
C THR A 125 3.91 12.14 -5.17
N ILE A 126 3.65 12.16 -3.88
CA ILE A 126 4.67 12.32 -2.84
C ILE A 126 4.47 11.25 -1.74
N THR A 127 5.48 11.04 -0.93
CA THR A 127 5.34 10.26 0.31
C THR A 127 4.85 11.14 1.46
N ALA A 128 4.12 10.54 2.39
CA ALA A 128 3.62 11.19 3.59
C ALA A 128 3.65 10.24 4.79
N THR A 129 3.57 10.80 6.00
CA THR A 129 3.27 10.04 7.22
C THR A 129 1.95 10.52 7.82
N LEU A 130 1.21 9.57 8.39
CA LEU A 130 0.06 9.82 9.25
C LEU A 130 0.38 9.31 10.64
N SER A 131 0.15 10.12 11.68
CA SER A 131 0.21 9.69 13.08
C SER A 131 -1.14 9.92 13.75
N THR A 132 -1.67 8.90 14.40
CA THR A 132 -2.91 9.01 15.18
C THR A 132 -2.65 9.42 16.63
N ALA A 133 -1.38 9.42 17.06
CA ALA A 133 -0.94 9.77 18.41
C ALA A 133 -0.37 11.19 18.53
N ASN A 134 0.05 11.80 17.41
CA ASN A 134 0.78 13.08 17.42
C ASN A 134 0.03 14.19 16.68
N THR A 135 0.41 15.44 16.98
CA THR A 135 -0.05 16.64 16.25
C THR A 135 1.18 17.36 15.70
N PRO A 136 1.23 17.72 14.40
CA PRO A 136 0.20 17.48 13.38
C PRO A 136 0.07 15.99 13.03
N ARG A 137 -1.15 15.56 12.68
CA ARG A 137 -1.43 14.15 12.40
C ARG A 137 -0.81 13.67 11.08
N SER A 138 -0.65 14.55 10.11
CA SER A 138 -0.03 14.23 8.82
C SER A 138 1.18 15.09 8.55
N ARG A 139 2.22 14.49 7.94
CA ARG A 139 3.41 15.18 7.47
C ARG A 139 3.69 14.75 6.03
N LEU A 140 3.83 15.71 5.13
CA LEU A 140 4.14 15.50 3.73
C LEU A 140 5.64 15.55 3.50
N SER A 141 6.15 14.70 2.62
CA SER A 141 7.51 14.81 2.12
C SER A 141 7.65 16.06 1.25
N THR A 142 8.82 16.67 1.27
CA THR A 142 9.20 17.70 0.31
C THR A 142 9.81 17.12 -0.97
N PHE A 143 10.03 15.79 -1.00
CA PHE A 143 10.61 15.10 -2.14
C PHE A 143 9.50 14.49 -3.00
N PRO A 144 9.26 15.00 -4.22
CA PRO A 144 8.29 14.41 -5.14
C PRO A 144 8.83 13.10 -5.69
N LEU A 145 7.97 12.08 -5.80
CA LEU A 145 8.32 10.79 -6.42
C LEU A 145 8.52 10.92 -7.94
N SER A 146 7.91 11.92 -8.57
CA SER A 146 8.21 12.31 -9.96
C SER A 146 7.84 13.76 -10.24
N ALA A 147 8.46 14.30 -11.31
CA ALA A 147 8.00 15.53 -11.94
C ALA A 147 6.92 15.20 -12.99
N LYS A 148 5.82 15.97 -12.98
CA LYS A 148 4.64 15.83 -13.86
C LYS A 148 4.96 15.94 -15.37
N LYS A 149 5.63 14.99 -16.00
CA LYS A 149 5.87 15.09 -17.46
C LYS A 149 4.99 14.16 -18.32
N ASP A 150 4.37 13.12 -17.74
CA ASP A 150 3.85 12.00 -18.51
C ASP A 150 2.62 11.29 -17.94
N GLY A 151 1.72 12.04 -17.31
CA GLY A 151 0.42 11.49 -16.88
C GLY A 151 0.45 10.63 -15.61
N GLY A 152 1.53 10.70 -14.82
CA GLY A 152 1.63 10.06 -13.50
C GLY A 152 2.31 8.69 -13.48
N PHE A 153 2.60 8.08 -14.62
CA PHE A 153 3.27 6.77 -14.69
C PHE A 153 4.68 6.78 -14.11
N ASP A 154 5.42 7.88 -14.26
CA ASP A 154 6.76 8.02 -13.67
C ASP A 154 6.75 8.00 -12.13
N ALA A 155 5.61 8.28 -11.52
CA ALA A 155 5.43 8.24 -10.07
C ALA A 155 4.71 6.98 -9.60
N ASP A 156 4.17 6.17 -10.50
CA ASP A 156 3.43 4.98 -10.11
C ASP A 156 4.38 3.88 -9.60
N GLY A 157 3.99 3.24 -8.51
CA GLY A 157 4.86 2.28 -7.84
C GLY A 157 4.25 1.66 -6.60
N LYS A 158 5.06 0.93 -5.86
CA LYS A 158 4.69 0.22 -4.64
C LYS A 158 5.44 0.77 -3.43
N LEU A 159 4.70 1.15 -2.41
CA LEU A 159 5.22 1.56 -1.11
C LEU A 159 5.42 0.33 -0.22
N LEU A 160 6.58 0.21 0.41
CA LEU A 160 6.98 -0.86 1.30
C LEU A 160 7.64 -0.30 2.55
N PHE A 161 7.64 -1.09 3.62
CA PHE A 161 8.32 -0.75 4.85
C PHE A 161 8.94 -2.00 5.47
N ASP A 162 10.23 -1.92 5.74
CA ASP A 162 10.97 -2.91 6.49
C ASP A 162 11.03 -2.49 7.97
N SER A 163 10.33 -3.25 8.80
CA SER A 163 10.28 -2.99 10.25
C SER A 163 11.56 -3.40 10.98
N SER A 164 12.41 -4.22 10.36
CA SER A 164 13.67 -4.66 10.97
C SER A 164 14.76 -3.58 10.91
N THR A 165 14.74 -2.79 9.84
CA THR A 165 15.69 -1.69 9.58
C THR A 165 15.06 -0.30 9.72
N ASP A 166 13.76 -0.22 10.04
CA ASP A 166 13.00 1.03 10.11
C ASP A 166 13.05 1.86 8.81
N THR A 167 13.10 1.17 7.67
CA THR A 167 13.35 1.78 6.36
C THR A 167 12.13 1.66 5.46
N GLY A 168 11.76 2.77 4.84
CA GLY A 168 10.74 2.83 3.79
C GLY A 168 11.36 2.69 2.40
N TYR A 169 10.64 2.03 1.51
CA TYR A 169 11.02 1.89 0.11
C TYR A 169 9.86 2.25 -0.79
N TYR A 170 10.15 2.93 -1.90
CA TYR A 170 9.22 3.14 -2.99
C TYR A 170 9.80 2.57 -4.27
N MET A 171 9.25 1.46 -4.74
CA MET A 171 9.64 0.82 -5.98
C MET A 171 8.76 1.33 -7.12
N PHE A 172 9.38 1.94 -8.13
CA PHE A 172 8.66 2.44 -9.30
C PHE A 172 8.33 1.30 -10.27
N TYR A 173 7.10 1.26 -10.80
CA TYR A 173 6.68 0.20 -11.72
C TYR A 173 7.29 0.34 -13.10
N TYR A 174 7.47 1.55 -13.60
CA TYR A 174 7.81 1.82 -15.00
C TYR A 174 9.23 2.35 -15.22
N LYS A 175 10.06 2.30 -14.19
CA LYS A 175 11.48 2.64 -14.27
C LYS A 175 12.31 1.81 -13.29
N ASN A 176 13.58 1.63 -13.59
CA ASN A 176 14.52 0.80 -12.84
C ASN A 176 14.99 1.45 -11.52
N GLN A 177 14.09 2.02 -10.74
CA GLN A 177 14.43 2.78 -9.55
C GLN A 177 13.67 2.30 -8.33
N ILE A 178 14.36 2.33 -7.19
CA ILE A 178 13.80 2.13 -5.85
C ILE A 178 14.33 3.26 -4.98
N LEU A 179 13.43 4.09 -4.46
CA LEU A 179 13.77 5.14 -3.48
C LEU A 179 13.73 4.54 -2.08
N GLN A 180 14.82 4.74 -1.32
CA GLN A 180 14.92 4.41 0.09
C GLN A 180 14.80 5.68 0.94
N PHE A 181 14.06 5.61 2.05
CA PHE A 181 13.85 6.75 2.96
C PHE A 181 13.64 6.27 4.41
N ASP A 182 13.92 7.14 5.36
CA ASP A 182 13.70 6.88 6.79
C ASP A 182 12.25 7.23 7.23
N LYS A 183 11.95 6.97 8.51
CA LYS A 183 10.66 7.32 9.13
C LYS A 183 10.32 8.81 9.10
N SER A 184 11.32 9.69 8.91
CA SER A 184 11.13 11.13 8.76
C SER A 184 10.86 11.57 7.33
N LEU A 185 10.76 10.61 6.39
CA LEU A 185 10.61 10.80 4.94
C LEU A 185 11.85 11.43 4.28
N LYS A 186 13.02 11.36 4.91
CA LYS A 186 14.27 11.83 4.33
C LYS A 186 14.80 10.76 3.37
N PRO A 187 15.04 11.09 2.08
CA PRO A 187 15.65 10.17 1.14
C PRO A 187 17.06 9.81 1.56
N HIS A 188 17.41 8.54 1.52
CA HIS A 188 18.75 8.02 1.80
C HIS A 188 19.48 7.59 0.54
N ALA A 189 18.78 6.85 -0.32
CA ALA A 189 19.37 6.31 -1.53
C ALA A 189 18.33 6.21 -2.66
N LEU A 190 18.80 6.31 -3.89
CA LEU A 190 18.08 5.94 -5.10
C LEU A 190 18.82 4.76 -5.73
N MET A 191 18.30 3.56 -5.47
CA MET A 191 18.85 2.32 -5.99
C MET A 191 18.34 2.05 -7.39
N LYS A 192 19.07 1.25 -8.15
CA LYS A 192 18.68 0.79 -9.48
C LYS A 192 18.44 -0.71 -9.46
N THR A 193 17.41 -1.15 -10.17
CA THR A 193 17.20 -2.57 -10.48
C THR A 193 18.08 -2.98 -11.67
N ILE A 194 18.06 -4.25 -12.03
CA ILE A 194 18.85 -4.78 -13.15
C ILE A 194 18.38 -4.29 -14.52
N ASP A 195 17.17 -3.73 -14.63
CA ASP A 195 16.63 -3.19 -15.87
C ASP A 195 17.33 -1.88 -16.28
N THR A 196 17.24 -1.52 -17.55
CA THR A 196 17.87 -0.31 -18.12
C THR A 196 16.91 0.84 -18.34
N ILE A 197 15.59 0.62 -18.23
CA ILE A 197 14.56 1.63 -18.45
C ILE A 197 14.57 2.64 -17.29
N ARG A 198 14.87 3.90 -17.59
CA ARG A 198 15.02 4.99 -16.60
C ARG A 198 13.80 5.90 -16.49
N GLN A 199 12.87 5.82 -17.44
CA GLN A 199 11.64 6.62 -17.51
C GLN A 199 10.52 5.76 -18.06
N ALA A 200 9.27 6.04 -17.66
CA ALA A 200 8.10 5.37 -18.21
C ALA A 200 8.03 5.58 -19.74
N GLN A 201 8.01 4.51 -20.50
CA GLN A 201 7.95 4.55 -21.96
C GLN A 201 6.48 4.64 -22.40
N ILE A 202 5.96 5.87 -22.56
CA ILE A 202 4.58 6.12 -22.91
C ILE A 202 4.47 6.52 -24.39
N ASN A 203 3.65 5.78 -25.12
CA ASN A 203 3.29 6.15 -26.50
C ASN A 203 2.01 7.00 -26.49
N VAL A 204 2.15 8.27 -26.83
CA VAL A 204 1.05 9.23 -26.88
C VAL A 204 0.84 9.71 -28.31
N LYS A 205 -0.40 9.69 -28.79
CA LYS A 205 -0.82 10.34 -30.03
C LYS A 205 -1.57 11.63 -29.70
N THR A 206 -1.18 12.70 -30.36
CA THR A 206 -1.96 13.94 -30.31
C THR A 206 -3.08 13.86 -31.36
N LEU A 207 -4.31 14.04 -30.95
CA LEU A 207 -5.48 14.08 -31.82
C LEU A 207 -5.60 15.46 -32.48
N ASN A 208 -6.48 15.57 -33.50
CA ASN A 208 -6.68 16.81 -34.29
C ASN A 208 -7.20 17.99 -33.42
N ASP A 209 -7.81 17.72 -32.29
CA ASP A 209 -8.29 18.71 -31.31
C ASP A 209 -7.21 19.13 -30.28
N GLY A 210 -5.97 18.63 -30.44
CA GLY A 210 -4.86 18.86 -29.51
C GLY A 210 -4.84 17.94 -28.28
N THR A 211 -5.84 17.08 -28.09
CA THR A 211 -5.92 16.13 -26.99
C THR A 211 -4.84 15.06 -27.14
N LYS A 212 -4.16 14.72 -26.05
CA LYS A 212 -3.20 13.62 -26.02
C LYS A 212 -3.88 12.33 -25.58
N LYS A 213 -3.82 11.30 -26.41
CA LYS A 213 -4.35 9.96 -26.12
C LYS A 213 -3.20 8.97 -26.03
N MET A 214 -3.15 8.22 -24.95
CA MET A 214 -2.22 7.09 -24.82
C MET A 214 -2.62 5.97 -25.80
N ILE A 215 -1.67 5.50 -26.60
CA ILE A 215 -1.89 4.43 -27.58
C ILE A 215 -1.62 3.07 -26.97
N SER A 216 -0.58 2.98 -26.15
CA SER A 216 -0.21 1.74 -25.44
C SER A 216 0.19 2.07 -24.00
N PRO A 217 -0.13 1.20 -23.04
CA PRO A 217 0.39 1.35 -21.68
C PRO A 217 1.92 1.21 -21.69
N PRO A 218 2.62 1.86 -20.74
CA PRO A 218 4.06 1.70 -20.61
C PRO A 218 4.42 0.27 -20.19
N THR A 219 5.62 -0.16 -20.56
CA THR A 219 6.16 -1.45 -20.12
C THR A 219 6.40 -1.43 -18.61
N ILE A 220 5.87 -2.41 -17.90
CA ILE A 220 6.14 -2.60 -16.47
C ILE A 220 7.55 -3.17 -16.32
N VAL A 221 8.39 -2.48 -15.58
CA VAL A 221 9.78 -2.83 -15.31
C VAL A 221 9.92 -3.65 -14.03
N ASN A 222 9.18 -3.24 -13.00
CA ASN A 222 9.19 -3.89 -11.68
C ASN A 222 7.75 -4.24 -11.29
N GLN A 223 7.47 -5.50 -11.02
CA GLN A 223 6.13 -5.96 -10.63
C GLN A 223 6.03 -6.28 -9.15
N ASN A 224 7.05 -6.95 -8.61
CA ASN A 224 7.03 -7.44 -7.24
C ASN A 224 8.33 -7.07 -6.52
N MET A 225 8.15 -6.56 -5.31
CA MET A 225 9.19 -6.40 -4.32
C MET A 225 8.64 -6.90 -3.00
N GLU A 226 9.42 -7.76 -2.34
CA GLU A 226 9.15 -8.27 -1.00
C GLU A 226 10.32 -7.89 -0.09
N ILE A 227 10.03 -7.60 1.18
CA ILE A 227 11.01 -7.22 2.19
C ILE A 227 10.77 -8.08 3.42
#